data_310640b038f4f63e4d2ba8dadf34161c
#
_entry.id   310640b038f4f63e4d2ba8dadf34161c
#
_cell.length_a   1.000
_cell.length_b   1.000
_cell.length_c   1.000
_cell.angle_alpha   90.00
_cell.angle_beta   90.00
_cell.angle_gamma   90.00
#
_symmetry.space_group_name_H-M   'P 1'
#
loop_
_entity.id
_entity.type
_entity.pdbx_description
1 polymer ?
#
loop_
_entity_poly.entity_id
_entity_poly.type
_entity_poly.pdbx_seq_one_letter_code
_entity_poly.pdbx_strand_id
1 'polypeptide(L)'
;MYVIKMNDDKSLSATIKSTIYQGERNADTLVFLIPSVYEDKNFADCTLLLRYILPNGVGRSEELEADAELYKDYYQYRLKVSTRLTDVAGNIELWLSAVDFNDNYILKSGTTHIDITPTKKVSDYLSDDSLDELDKMSARLSQLSATVATKADNLTYDEDKRLLQLTSDGKNIGNSVDISSADSDEVIDVDPIDIDDIESDAADSDELITF
;
A
#
# COMPACT_ATOMS: atom_id res chain seq x y z
N MET A 1 11.09 -16.65 4.36
CA MET A 1 10.11 -17.50 3.61
C MET A 1 9.42 -18.44 4.60
N TYR A 2 8.12 -18.54 4.55
CA TYR A 2 7.30 -19.41 5.38
C TYR A 2 6.53 -20.39 4.48
N VAL A 3 6.66 -21.70 4.69
CA VAL A 3 6.07 -22.70 3.80
C VAL A 3 5.02 -23.53 4.56
N ILE A 4 3.83 -23.56 4.03
CA ILE A 4 2.67 -24.28 4.56
C ILE A 4 2.23 -25.31 3.50
N LYS A 5 2.14 -26.56 3.92
CA LYS A 5 1.68 -27.66 3.10
C LYS A 5 0.26 -28.05 3.46
N MET A 6 -0.60 -28.25 2.47
CA MET A 6 -1.90 -28.91 2.63
C MET A 6 -1.70 -30.42 2.51
N ASN A 7 -2.18 -31.15 3.51
CA ASN A 7 -2.16 -32.60 3.55
C ASN A 7 -3.44 -33.19 2.93
N ASP A 8 -3.45 -34.50 2.68
CA ASP A 8 -4.58 -35.20 2.05
C ASP A 8 -5.88 -35.17 2.91
N ASP A 9 -5.77 -34.96 4.19
CA ASP A 9 -6.88 -34.74 5.13
C ASP A 9 -7.33 -33.28 5.21
N LYS A 10 -6.85 -32.42 4.32
CA LYS A 10 -7.03 -30.96 4.28
C LYS A 10 -6.41 -30.19 5.44
N SER A 11 -5.71 -30.82 6.35
CA SER A 11 -4.97 -30.11 7.39
C SER A 11 -3.83 -29.29 6.79
N LEU A 12 -3.47 -28.19 7.44
CA LEU A 12 -2.34 -27.34 7.04
C LEU A 12 -1.17 -27.54 8.00
N SER A 13 0.01 -27.82 7.45
CA SER A 13 1.24 -28.04 8.19
C SER A 13 2.32 -27.05 7.78
N ALA A 14 2.85 -26.28 8.72
CA ALA A 14 4.01 -25.43 8.46
C ALA A 14 5.28 -26.30 8.41
N THR A 15 5.91 -26.37 7.24
CA THR A 15 7.12 -27.16 6.99
C THR A 15 8.40 -26.34 7.12
N ILE A 16 8.34 -25.06 6.77
CA ILE A 16 9.41 -24.09 6.99
C ILE A 16 8.79 -22.87 7.67
N LYS A 17 9.41 -22.41 8.76
CA LYS A 17 8.96 -21.26 9.51
C LYS A 17 10.05 -20.18 9.51
N SER A 18 9.69 -18.96 9.16
CA SER A 18 10.48 -17.76 9.40
C SER A 18 9.78 -16.91 10.46
N THR A 19 10.53 -16.11 11.18
CA THR A 19 9.95 -15.13 12.09
C THR A 19 9.45 -13.96 11.25
N ILE A 20 8.19 -13.60 11.43
CA ILE A 20 7.57 -12.45 10.77
C ILE A 20 7.31 -11.39 11.84
N TYR A 21 7.74 -10.17 11.61
CA TYR A 21 7.58 -9.07 12.55
C TYR A 21 6.42 -8.16 12.19
N GLN A 22 5.85 -7.54 13.20
CA GLN A 22 4.81 -6.54 13.01
C GLN A 22 5.31 -5.37 12.15
N GLY A 23 4.50 -4.96 11.18
CA GLY A 23 4.80 -3.86 10.28
C GLY A 23 5.71 -4.22 9.08
N GLU A 24 6.17 -5.47 8.97
CA GLU A 24 6.93 -5.91 7.78
C GLU A 24 6.07 -5.84 6.52
N ARG A 25 6.74 -5.44 5.43
CA ARG A 25 6.11 -5.33 4.12
C ARG A 25 7.06 -5.83 3.04
N ASN A 26 6.62 -6.82 2.27
CA ASN A 26 7.36 -7.42 1.16
C ASN A 26 8.73 -8.03 1.55
N ALA A 27 9.01 -8.20 2.83
CA ALA A 27 10.24 -8.81 3.33
C ALA A 27 10.18 -10.34 3.24
N ASP A 28 9.03 -10.91 3.55
CA ASP A 28 8.80 -12.35 3.51
C ASP A 28 7.73 -12.75 2.50
N THR A 29 7.73 -14.04 2.16
CA THR A 29 6.72 -14.66 1.30
C THR A 29 6.15 -15.88 2.01
N LEU A 30 4.84 -15.99 2.05
CA LEU A 30 4.14 -17.22 2.38
C LEU A 30 4.04 -18.06 1.11
N VAL A 31 4.42 -19.31 1.21
CA VAL A 31 4.32 -20.29 0.13
C VAL A 31 3.41 -21.42 0.59
N PHE A 32 2.39 -21.71 -0.19
CA PHE A 32 1.45 -22.79 0.06
C PHE A 32 1.69 -23.90 -0.96
N LEU A 33 1.96 -25.10 -0.46
CA LEU A 33 2.09 -26.31 -1.27
C LEU A 33 0.76 -27.06 -1.22
N ILE A 34 0.06 -27.08 -2.35
CA ILE A 34 -1.28 -27.67 -2.49
C ILE A 34 -1.18 -28.89 -3.41
N PRO A 35 -1.71 -30.07 -3.05
CA PRO A 35 -1.75 -31.20 -3.95
C PRO A 35 -2.31 -30.81 -5.32
N SER A 36 -1.77 -31.33 -6.41
CA SER A 36 -2.29 -31.01 -7.74
C SER A 36 -3.72 -31.48 -7.95
N VAL A 37 -4.08 -32.57 -7.28
CA VAL A 37 -5.43 -33.17 -7.31
C VAL A 37 -5.86 -33.48 -5.88
N TYR A 38 -7.11 -33.21 -5.58
CA TYR A 38 -7.77 -33.65 -4.36
C TYR A 38 -9.07 -34.39 -4.74
N GLU A 39 -9.15 -35.68 -4.39
CA GLU A 39 -10.16 -36.58 -4.94
C GLU A 39 -10.14 -36.52 -6.48
N ASP A 40 -11.19 -36.12 -7.12
CA ASP A 40 -11.29 -36.01 -8.59
C ASP A 40 -11.11 -34.59 -9.12
N LYS A 41 -10.83 -33.61 -8.24
CA LYS A 41 -10.71 -32.20 -8.62
C LYS A 41 -9.26 -31.76 -8.78
N ASN A 42 -8.96 -31.21 -9.97
CA ASN A 42 -7.68 -30.55 -10.23
C ASN A 42 -7.70 -29.12 -9.68
N PHE A 43 -6.72 -28.77 -8.85
CA PHE A 43 -6.63 -27.42 -8.27
C PHE A 43 -6.14 -26.36 -9.28
N ALA A 44 -5.65 -26.76 -10.46
CA ALA A 44 -5.35 -25.79 -11.53
C ALA A 44 -6.58 -25.01 -11.99
N ASP A 45 -7.78 -25.60 -11.84
CA ASP A 45 -9.04 -25.00 -12.25
C ASP A 45 -9.67 -24.12 -11.16
N CYS A 46 -9.00 -24.02 -10.00
CA CYS A 46 -9.51 -23.32 -8.85
C CYS A 46 -8.74 -21.99 -8.58
N THR A 47 -9.49 -20.96 -8.22
CA THR A 47 -8.94 -19.77 -7.57
C THR A 47 -8.70 -20.08 -6.10
N LEU A 48 -7.47 -19.88 -5.62
CA LEU A 48 -7.11 -20.15 -4.23
C LEU A 48 -7.10 -18.85 -3.43
N LEU A 49 -7.85 -18.84 -2.34
CA LEU A 49 -7.99 -17.71 -1.43
C LEU A 49 -7.39 -18.08 -0.07
N LEU A 50 -6.47 -17.26 0.41
CA LEU A 50 -6.08 -17.24 1.82
C LEU A 50 -7.10 -16.44 2.61
N ARG A 51 -7.66 -17.05 3.64
CA ARG A 51 -8.52 -16.40 4.61
C ARG A 51 -7.87 -16.42 5.98
N TYR A 52 -7.96 -15.33 6.70
CA TYR A 52 -7.32 -15.25 8.01
C TYR A 52 -8.06 -14.29 8.94
N ILE A 53 -7.87 -14.53 10.24
CA ILE A 53 -8.39 -13.68 11.32
C ILE A 53 -7.17 -13.13 12.07
N LEU A 54 -7.08 -11.82 12.13
CA LEU A 54 -6.06 -11.12 12.91
C LEU A 54 -6.32 -11.23 14.42
N PRO A 55 -5.31 -11.01 15.28
CA PRO A 55 -5.46 -11.07 16.74
C PRO A 55 -6.52 -10.12 17.30
N ASN A 56 -6.86 -9.06 16.58
CA ASN A 56 -7.94 -8.13 16.95
C ASN A 56 -9.34 -8.55 16.46
N GLY A 57 -9.49 -9.77 15.91
CA GLY A 57 -10.75 -10.31 15.43
C GLY A 57 -11.16 -9.88 14.02
N VAL A 58 -10.33 -9.09 13.33
CA VAL A 58 -10.63 -8.65 11.96
C VAL A 58 -10.33 -9.76 10.96
N GLY A 59 -11.36 -10.23 10.25
CA GLY A 59 -11.24 -11.20 9.17
C GLY A 59 -10.81 -10.55 7.87
N ARG A 60 -9.92 -11.22 7.11
CA ARG A 60 -9.44 -10.78 5.80
C ARG A 60 -9.37 -11.95 4.82
N SER A 61 -9.34 -11.62 3.52
CA SER A 61 -9.17 -12.59 2.44
C SER A 61 -8.26 -12.00 1.37
N GLU A 62 -7.36 -12.82 0.86
CA GLU A 62 -6.44 -12.46 -0.22
C GLU A 62 -6.34 -13.60 -1.22
N GLU A 63 -6.29 -13.27 -2.50
CA GLU A 63 -6.07 -14.24 -3.57
C GLU A 63 -4.58 -14.59 -3.62
N LEU A 64 -4.30 -15.88 -3.84
CA LEU A 64 -2.94 -16.38 -3.94
C LEU A 64 -2.52 -16.47 -5.39
N GLU A 65 -1.31 -16.03 -5.68
CA GLU A 65 -0.69 -16.16 -7.01
C GLU A 65 -0.12 -17.58 -7.19
N ALA A 66 -0.51 -18.25 -8.28
CA ALA A 66 0.02 -19.55 -8.62
C ALA A 66 1.37 -19.41 -9.34
N ASP A 67 2.34 -20.24 -8.97
CA ASP A 67 3.55 -20.43 -9.74
C ASP A 67 3.27 -21.23 -11.02
N ALA A 68 4.02 -20.94 -12.09
CA ALA A 68 3.89 -21.64 -13.36
C ALA A 68 4.35 -23.11 -13.29
N GLU A 69 5.22 -23.44 -12.33
CA GLU A 69 5.84 -24.76 -12.21
C GLU A 69 5.36 -25.49 -10.96
N LEU A 70 5.17 -26.81 -11.10
CA LEU A 70 4.89 -27.71 -10.00
C LEU A 70 6.17 -27.95 -9.18
N TYR A 71 6.05 -27.93 -7.86
CA TYR A 71 7.08 -28.47 -6.99
C TYR A 71 6.74 -29.94 -6.65
N LYS A 72 7.38 -30.88 -7.30
CA LYS A 72 6.97 -32.30 -7.28
C LYS A 72 5.52 -32.44 -7.75
N ASP A 73 4.64 -32.96 -6.92
CA ASP A 73 3.21 -33.13 -7.22
C ASP A 73 2.33 -32.02 -6.61
N TYR A 74 2.93 -30.87 -6.23
CA TYR A 74 2.25 -29.77 -5.57
C TYR A 74 2.26 -28.53 -6.45
N TYR A 75 1.14 -27.87 -6.58
CA TYR A 75 1.08 -26.47 -6.99
C TYR A 75 1.67 -25.58 -5.90
N GLN A 76 2.44 -24.60 -6.30
CA GLN A 76 2.95 -23.58 -5.40
C GLN A 76 2.12 -22.31 -5.57
N TYR A 77 1.56 -21.84 -4.48
CA TYR A 77 0.88 -20.56 -4.42
C TYR A 77 1.64 -19.63 -3.50
N ARG A 78 1.73 -18.37 -3.88
CA ARG A 78 2.52 -17.38 -3.15
C ARG A 78 1.68 -16.20 -2.72
N LEU A 79 2.03 -15.66 -1.56
CA LEU A 79 1.56 -14.38 -1.06
C LEU A 79 2.74 -13.61 -0.48
N LYS A 80 3.03 -12.43 -1.00
CA LYS A 80 3.98 -11.52 -0.35
C LYS A 80 3.37 -10.99 0.93
N VAL A 81 4.10 -11.11 2.03
CA VAL A 81 3.67 -10.60 3.33
C VAL A 81 3.48 -9.09 3.24
N SER A 82 2.27 -8.63 3.46
CA SER A 82 1.88 -7.22 3.40
C SER A 82 1.61 -6.68 4.81
N THR A 83 1.57 -5.37 4.96
CA THR A 83 1.15 -4.72 6.20
C THR A 83 -0.27 -5.11 6.62
N ARG A 84 -1.12 -5.58 5.69
CA ARG A 84 -2.44 -6.09 6.02
C ARG A 84 -2.39 -7.35 6.89
N LEU A 85 -1.38 -8.20 6.66
CA LEU A 85 -1.16 -9.41 7.46
C LEU A 85 -0.43 -9.08 8.76
N THR A 86 0.50 -8.12 8.75
CA THR A 86 1.41 -7.81 9.87
C THR A 86 0.97 -6.61 10.71
N ASP A 87 -0.25 -6.11 10.48
CA ASP A 87 -0.80 -4.92 11.14
C ASP A 87 -0.83 -5.04 12.67
N VAL A 88 -1.20 -6.21 13.16
CA VAL A 88 -1.33 -6.50 14.59
C VAL A 88 -0.44 -7.68 14.96
N ALA A 89 0.39 -7.50 15.99
CA ALA A 89 1.19 -8.59 16.54
C ALA A 89 0.32 -9.60 17.29
N GLY A 90 0.73 -10.86 17.24
CA GLY A 90 0.04 -11.95 17.89
C GLY A 90 -0.21 -13.14 16.97
N ASN A 91 -1.08 -14.03 17.38
CA ASN A 91 -1.40 -15.25 16.66
C ASN A 91 -2.50 -15.01 15.62
N ILE A 92 -2.19 -15.28 14.37
CA ILE A 92 -3.12 -15.21 13.24
C ILE A 92 -3.64 -16.61 12.94
N GLU A 93 -4.94 -16.80 12.96
CA GLU A 93 -5.58 -18.03 12.47
C GLU A 93 -5.84 -17.90 10.97
N LEU A 94 -5.44 -18.91 10.19
CA LEU A 94 -5.60 -18.89 8.74
C LEU A 94 -6.04 -20.24 8.19
N TRP A 95 -6.74 -20.20 7.04
CA TRP A 95 -7.16 -21.36 6.27
C TRP A 95 -7.21 -21.02 4.78
N LEU A 96 -7.26 -22.04 3.95
CA LEU A 96 -7.40 -21.91 2.50
C LEU A 96 -8.82 -22.20 2.07
N SER A 97 -9.25 -21.51 1.01
CA SER A 97 -10.47 -21.81 0.27
C SER A 97 -10.13 -21.90 -1.22
N ALA A 98 -10.37 -23.07 -1.82
CA ALA A 98 -10.29 -23.25 -3.26
C ALA A 98 -11.71 -23.13 -3.84
N VAL A 99 -11.86 -22.27 -4.84
CA VAL A 99 -13.15 -21.97 -5.46
C VAL A 99 -13.04 -22.17 -6.96
N ASP A 100 -13.91 -23.00 -7.51
CA ASP A 100 -14.16 -23.06 -8.94
C ASP A 100 -15.57 -22.55 -9.24
N PHE A 101 -15.65 -21.43 -9.93
CA PHE A 101 -16.92 -20.79 -10.25
C PHE A 101 -17.68 -21.51 -11.34
N ASN A 102 -17.00 -22.29 -12.22
CA ASN A 102 -17.65 -22.99 -13.32
C ASN A 102 -18.43 -24.20 -12.81
N ASP A 103 -17.85 -24.94 -11.87
CA ASP A 103 -18.43 -26.16 -11.30
C ASP A 103 -19.17 -25.91 -9.98
N ASN A 104 -19.29 -24.65 -9.54
CA ASN A 104 -19.82 -24.28 -8.22
C ASN A 104 -19.15 -25.07 -7.07
N TYR A 105 -17.84 -25.28 -7.19
CA TYR A 105 -17.06 -26.06 -6.25
C TYR A 105 -16.38 -25.15 -5.22
N ILE A 106 -16.51 -25.50 -3.94
CA ILE A 106 -15.84 -24.81 -2.84
C ILE A 106 -15.24 -25.85 -1.91
N LEU A 107 -13.92 -25.84 -1.76
CA LEU A 107 -13.19 -26.61 -0.76
C LEU A 107 -12.60 -25.68 0.29
N LYS A 108 -12.62 -26.08 1.55
CA LYS A 108 -11.95 -25.39 2.65
C LYS A 108 -10.96 -26.32 3.33
N SER A 109 -9.78 -25.82 3.64
CA SER A 109 -8.82 -26.54 4.49
C SER A 109 -9.17 -26.46 5.96
N GLY A 110 -8.50 -27.24 6.77
CA GLY A 110 -8.38 -27.00 8.21
C GLY A 110 -7.66 -25.67 8.50
N THR A 111 -7.69 -25.23 9.75
CA THR A 111 -7.01 -24.01 10.19
C THR A 111 -5.58 -24.30 10.63
N THR A 112 -4.71 -23.31 10.48
CA THR A 112 -3.37 -23.27 11.07
C THR A 112 -3.08 -21.86 11.56
N HIS A 113 -1.92 -21.67 12.20
CA HIS A 113 -1.59 -20.41 12.84
C HIS A 113 -0.20 -19.93 12.44
N ILE A 114 -0.09 -18.60 12.32
CA ILE A 114 1.20 -17.90 12.18
C ILE A 114 1.30 -16.87 13.29
N ASP A 115 2.47 -16.80 13.93
CA ASP A 115 2.75 -15.83 14.97
C ASP A 115 3.44 -14.60 14.36
N ILE A 116 2.86 -13.43 14.55
CA ILE A 116 3.46 -12.15 14.22
C ILE A 116 4.14 -11.60 15.48
N THR A 117 5.46 -11.52 15.41
CA THR A 117 6.28 -11.04 16.53
C THR A 117 6.15 -9.52 16.64
N PRO A 118 5.87 -8.98 17.85
CA PRO A 118 5.78 -7.55 18.02
C PRO A 118 7.13 -6.87 17.77
N THR A 119 7.13 -5.75 17.09
CA THR A 119 8.30 -4.88 16.96
C THR A 119 8.32 -3.84 18.07
N LYS A 120 9.52 -3.53 18.57
CA LYS A 120 9.71 -2.41 19.48
C LYS A 120 9.59 -1.12 18.69
N LYS A 121 8.76 -0.21 19.16
CA LYS A 121 8.68 1.13 18.59
C LYS A 121 9.87 1.95 19.07
N VAL A 122 10.59 2.58 18.16
CA VAL A 122 11.72 3.44 18.53
C VAL A 122 11.27 4.58 19.45
N SER A 123 10.03 5.08 19.25
CA SER A 123 9.41 6.09 20.11
C SER A 123 9.40 5.74 21.60
N ASP A 124 9.30 4.43 21.93
CA ASP A 124 9.25 3.98 23.32
C ASP A 124 10.62 4.13 24.04
N TYR A 125 11.68 4.43 23.30
CA TYR A 125 13.07 4.57 23.77
C TYR A 125 13.67 5.94 23.45
N LEU A 126 12.89 6.85 22.83
CA LEU A 126 13.35 8.22 22.57
C LEU A 126 13.24 9.04 23.86
N SER A 127 14.19 9.97 24.04
CA SER A 127 14.08 10.98 25.10
C SER A 127 12.93 11.93 24.83
N ASP A 128 12.41 12.59 25.86
CA ASP A 128 11.33 13.57 25.72
C ASP A 128 11.66 14.67 24.69
N ASP A 129 12.93 15.10 24.61
CA ASP A 129 13.40 16.07 23.63
C ASP A 129 13.26 15.56 22.18
N SER A 130 13.53 14.25 21.94
CA SER A 130 13.39 13.64 20.62
C SER A 130 11.93 13.40 20.24
N LEU A 131 11.08 13.12 21.22
CA LEU A 131 9.61 13.02 21.02
C LEU A 131 9.04 14.39 20.64
N ASP A 132 9.49 15.45 21.30
CA ASP A 132 9.08 16.82 21.00
C ASP A 132 9.45 17.23 19.57
N GLU A 133 10.60 16.79 19.06
CA GLU A 133 10.99 16.98 17.64
C GLU A 133 10.09 16.20 16.67
N LEU A 134 9.75 14.96 16.99
CA LEU A 134 8.83 14.15 16.18
C LEU A 134 7.42 14.76 16.15
N ASP A 135 6.93 15.26 17.26
CA ASP A 135 5.66 15.97 17.34
C ASP A 135 5.67 17.24 16.51
N LYS A 136 6.78 18.01 16.55
CA LYS A 136 7.00 19.17 15.68
C LYS A 136 7.03 18.80 14.20
N MET A 137 7.68 17.70 13.83
CA MET A 137 7.68 17.20 12.46
C MET A 137 6.29 16.75 12.01
N SER A 138 5.56 16.05 12.86
CA SER A 138 4.18 15.63 12.59
C SER A 138 3.25 16.82 12.40
N ALA A 139 3.37 17.85 13.25
CA ALA A 139 2.62 19.07 13.12
C ALA A 139 2.95 19.81 11.80
N ARG A 140 4.23 19.89 11.42
CA ARG A 140 4.65 20.47 10.15
C ARG A 140 4.11 19.70 8.94
N LEU A 141 4.11 18.37 8.97
CA LEU A 141 3.53 17.54 7.91
C LEU A 141 2.03 17.77 7.79
N SER A 142 1.32 17.86 8.91
CA SER A 142 -0.12 18.15 8.93
C SER A 142 -0.42 19.53 8.36
N GLN A 143 0.37 20.53 8.72
CA GLN A 143 0.25 21.88 8.20
C GLN A 143 0.56 21.94 6.69
N LEU A 144 1.60 21.23 6.24
CA LEU A 144 1.94 21.13 4.81
C LEU A 144 0.83 20.46 4.03
N SER A 145 0.28 19.36 4.54
CA SER A 145 -0.86 18.66 3.93
C SER A 145 -2.08 19.57 3.80
N ALA A 146 -2.41 20.33 4.85
CA ALA A 146 -3.48 21.32 4.82
C ALA A 146 -3.23 22.41 3.78
N THR A 147 -1.97 22.89 3.67
CA THR A 147 -1.57 23.90 2.69
C THR A 147 -1.69 23.37 1.27
N VAL A 148 -1.27 22.13 1.03
CA VAL A 148 -1.39 21.48 -0.29
C VAL A 148 -2.86 21.28 -0.66
N ALA A 149 -3.70 20.87 0.29
CA ALA A 149 -5.13 20.69 0.06
C ALA A 149 -5.89 21.99 -0.29
N THR A 150 -5.30 23.15 0.04
CA THR A 150 -5.87 24.47 -0.30
C THR A 150 -5.31 25.06 -1.58
N LYS A 151 -4.33 24.39 -2.22
CA LYS A 151 -3.83 24.85 -3.54
C LYS A 151 -4.82 24.52 -4.63
N ALA A 152 -5.03 25.50 -5.51
CA ALA A 152 -5.81 25.27 -6.72
C ALA A 152 -5.12 24.24 -7.62
N ASP A 153 -5.89 23.29 -8.11
CA ASP A 153 -5.46 22.32 -9.13
C ASP A 153 -6.11 22.62 -10.48
N ASN A 154 -7.12 23.48 -10.49
CA ASN A 154 -7.81 23.86 -11.71
C ASN A 154 -8.43 25.28 -11.61
N LEU A 155 -8.75 25.82 -12.78
CA LEU A 155 -9.46 27.08 -12.97
C LEU A 155 -10.77 26.80 -13.71
N THR A 156 -11.89 27.18 -13.15
CA THR A 156 -13.19 27.07 -13.80
C THR A 156 -13.71 28.43 -14.21
N TYR A 157 -14.38 28.49 -15.36
CA TYR A 157 -15.02 29.69 -15.86
C TYR A 157 -16.53 29.49 -15.96
N ASP A 158 -17.29 30.38 -15.35
CA ASP A 158 -18.74 30.44 -15.40
C ASP A 158 -19.10 31.49 -16.49
N GLU A 159 -19.54 31.03 -17.68
CA GLU A 159 -19.85 31.88 -18.81
C GLU A 159 -21.06 32.82 -18.53
N ASP A 160 -22.04 32.35 -17.79
CA ASP A 160 -23.27 33.11 -17.52
C ASP A 160 -22.99 34.28 -16.56
N LYS A 161 -22.07 34.08 -15.61
CA LYS A 161 -21.71 35.09 -14.62
C LYS A 161 -20.39 35.80 -14.91
N ARG A 162 -19.67 35.38 -15.95
CA ARG A 162 -18.31 35.85 -16.28
C ARG A 162 -17.36 35.87 -15.11
N LEU A 163 -17.40 34.76 -14.32
CA LEU A 163 -16.58 34.61 -13.15
C LEU A 163 -15.51 33.55 -13.38
N LEU A 164 -14.27 33.87 -13.01
CA LEU A 164 -13.17 32.91 -12.87
C LEU A 164 -13.08 32.46 -11.42
N GLN A 165 -13.00 31.14 -11.23
CA GLN A 165 -12.95 30.54 -9.91
C GLN A 165 -11.84 29.48 -9.85
N LEU A 166 -10.97 29.60 -8.85
CA LEU A 166 -10.01 28.55 -8.53
C LEU A 166 -10.72 27.38 -7.84
N THR A 167 -10.36 26.17 -8.25
CA THR A 167 -10.92 24.95 -7.64
C THR A 167 -9.80 24.04 -7.17
N SER A 168 -10.10 23.21 -6.17
CA SER A 168 -9.28 22.10 -5.75
C SER A 168 -10.19 20.89 -5.51
N ASP A 169 -9.87 19.78 -6.12
CA ASP A 169 -10.64 18.54 -6.06
C ASP A 169 -12.14 18.78 -6.40
N GLY A 170 -12.37 19.64 -7.41
CA GLY A 170 -13.71 20.03 -7.87
C GLY A 170 -14.47 20.98 -6.94
N LYS A 171 -13.87 21.49 -5.88
CA LYS A 171 -14.47 22.46 -4.95
C LYS A 171 -13.86 23.84 -5.14
N ASN A 172 -14.71 24.87 -5.08
CA ASN A 172 -14.27 26.26 -5.15
C ASN A 172 -13.39 26.61 -3.96
N ILE A 173 -12.26 27.27 -4.23
CA ILE A 173 -11.36 27.83 -3.22
C ILE A 173 -11.12 29.31 -3.47
N GLY A 174 -11.11 30.08 -2.38
CA GLY A 174 -10.95 31.54 -2.45
C GLY A 174 -12.17 32.25 -3.05
N ASN A 175 -11.98 33.49 -3.41
CA ASN A 175 -13.00 34.32 -4.03
C ASN A 175 -12.95 34.19 -5.55
N SER A 176 -14.10 34.24 -6.20
CA SER A 176 -14.18 34.34 -7.65
C SER A 176 -13.76 35.73 -8.13
N VAL A 177 -13.16 35.79 -9.31
CA VAL A 177 -12.79 37.03 -9.98
C VAL A 177 -13.81 37.33 -11.07
N ASP A 178 -14.44 38.50 -10.98
CA ASP A 178 -15.34 38.98 -11.98
C ASP A 178 -14.56 39.59 -13.15
N ILE A 179 -14.69 39.02 -14.35
CA ILE A 179 -14.04 39.49 -15.56
C ILE A 179 -15.02 40.17 -16.51
N SER A 180 -16.22 40.52 -16.05
CA SER A 180 -17.24 41.19 -16.87
C SER A 180 -16.83 42.60 -17.35
N SER A 181 -15.90 43.23 -16.60
CA SER A 181 -15.38 44.57 -16.90
C SER A 181 -14.00 44.57 -17.56
N ALA A 182 -13.45 43.39 -17.89
CA ALA A 182 -12.24 43.33 -18.69
C ALA A 182 -12.57 43.86 -20.10
N ASP A 183 -12.20 45.11 -20.35
CA ASP A 183 -12.37 45.75 -21.65
C ASP A 183 -11.55 44.93 -22.66
N SER A 184 -12.17 44.60 -23.79
CA SER A 184 -11.61 43.71 -24.80
C SER A 184 -10.43 44.33 -25.57
N ASP A 185 -9.98 45.53 -25.18
CA ASP A 185 -8.97 46.31 -25.91
C ASP A 185 -7.66 46.48 -25.12
N GLU A 186 -7.56 46.04 -23.86
CA GLU A 186 -6.27 46.01 -23.16
C GLU A 186 -5.54 44.69 -23.46
N VAL A 187 -4.73 44.71 -24.50
CA VAL A 187 -3.71 43.71 -24.72
C VAL A 187 -2.78 43.78 -23.53
N ILE A 188 -2.86 42.83 -22.61
CA ILE A 188 -1.85 42.64 -21.56
C ILE A 188 -0.59 42.23 -22.31
N ASP A 189 0.29 43.21 -22.53
CA ASP A 189 1.65 42.96 -23.03
C ASP A 189 2.38 42.27 -21.89
N VAL A 190 2.33 40.95 -21.89
CA VAL A 190 3.09 40.14 -20.94
C VAL A 190 4.50 40.14 -21.48
N ASP A 191 5.35 41.02 -20.94
CA ASP A 191 6.79 40.93 -21.20
C ASP A 191 7.23 39.48 -21.02
N PRO A 192 7.88 38.88 -22.03
CA PRO A 192 8.37 37.52 -21.87
C PRO A 192 9.32 37.49 -20.67
N ILE A 193 9.04 36.63 -19.72
CA ILE A 193 9.94 36.36 -18.59
C ILE A 193 11.25 35.90 -19.21
N ASP A 194 12.28 36.75 -19.08
CA ASP A 194 13.63 36.43 -19.52
C ASP A 194 14.14 35.29 -18.64
N ILE A 195 14.21 34.08 -19.21
CA ILE A 195 14.60 32.87 -18.50
C ILE A 195 16.13 32.80 -18.26
N ASP A 196 16.85 33.77 -18.81
CA ASP A 196 18.33 33.80 -18.78
C ASP A 196 18.94 34.23 -17.44
N ASP A 197 18.12 34.66 -16.45
CA ASP A 197 18.62 35.09 -15.12
C ASP A 197 18.53 33.98 -14.05
N ILE A 198 18.35 32.72 -14.40
CA ILE A 198 18.58 31.63 -13.47
C ILE A 198 20.07 31.24 -13.54
N GLU A 199 20.92 32.06 -12.90
CA GLU A 199 22.28 31.63 -12.59
C GLU A 199 22.19 30.35 -11.73
N SER A 200 22.68 29.26 -12.30
CA SER A 200 22.92 28.03 -11.58
C SER A 200 24.11 28.22 -10.66
N ASP A 201 23.88 28.54 -9.40
CA ASP A 201 24.88 28.38 -8.34
C ASP A 201 25.14 26.87 -8.14
N ALA A 202 25.84 26.27 -9.09
CA ALA A 202 26.52 25.01 -8.90
C ALA A 202 27.79 25.30 -8.10
N ALA A 203 27.67 25.30 -6.79
CA ALA A 203 28.82 25.32 -5.90
C ALA A 203 29.60 24.03 -6.07
N ASP A 204 30.75 24.20 -6.68
CA ASP A 204 31.86 23.27 -6.76
C ASP A 204 32.31 22.92 -5.32
N SER A 205 32.16 21.66 -4.93
CA SER A 205 32.78 21.13 -3.73
C SER A 205 33.40 19.77 -4.01
N ASP A 206 34.48 19.79 -4.77
CA ASP A 206 35.51 18.75 -4.77
C ASP A 206 36.29 18.81 -3.47
N GLU A 207 35.86 18.11 -2.44
CA GLU A 207 36.74 17.76 -1.32
C GLU A 207 37.05 16.26 -1.41
N LEU A 208 38.24 16.02 -2.00
CA LEU A 208 38.96 14.76 -1.93
C LEU A 208 39.28 14.42 -0.48
N ILE A 209 38.66 13.41 0.08
CA ILE A 209 39.14 12.74 1.29
C ILE A 209 39.97 11.54 0.86
N THR A 210 41.30 11.69 1.02
CA THR A 210 42.29 10.62 0.92
C THR A 210 42.37 9.93 2.29
N PHE A 211 42.27 8.56 2.30
CA PHE A 211 42.83 7.69 3.33
C PHE A 211 43.72 6.65 2.69
#